data_d8d8e0a326c54921f9c2fd347ec23623
#
_entry.id   d8d8e0a326c54921f9c2fd347ec23623
#
_cell.length_a   1.000
_cell.length_b   1.000
_cell.length_c   1.000
_cell.angle_alpha   90.00
_cell.angle_beta   90.00
_cell.angle_gamma   90.00
#
_symmetry.space_group_name_H-M   'P 1'
#
loop_
_entity.id
_entity.type
_entity.pdbx_description
1 polymer ?
#
loop_
_entity_poly.entity_id
_entity_poly.type
_entity_poly.pdbx_seq_one_letter_code
_entity_poly.pdbx_strand_id
1 'polypeptide(L)'
;MRRGDEWSIRLDRLHERVELMNSRQSGSETALATMALARVGRPAPRVLVGGLGMGFTLRATLAAGADVTVAEIVPELVAWARGPMADLFGDELDRARVVTGDVRENIGEGGWDAILLDVDNGPDGLSRESNSALYDRTGLARTRCALRPGGVFAVWSSGDDPAFTRRLRDAGFAVETVRVRARGKRGARHVLWFARV
;
A
#
# COMPACT_ATOMS: atom_id res chain seq x y z
N MET A 1 12.41 -3.82 -16.21
CA MET A 1 13.19 -3.18 -17.30
C MET A 1 13.86 -1.92 -16.77
N ARG A 2 15.17 -1.72 -17.01
CA ARG A 2 15.92 -0.52 -16.60
C ARG A 2 16.21 0.33 -17.84
N ARG A 3 16.07 1.66 -17.72
CA ARG A 3 16.45 2.62 -18.75
C ARG A 3 17.13 3.82 -18.09
N GLY A 4 18.46 3.87 -18.11
CA GLY A 4 19.23 4.80 -17.26
C GLY A 4 18.98 4.50 -15.80
N ASP A 5 18.55 5.50 -15.02
CA ASP A 5 18.20 5.37 -13.60
C ASP A 5 16.72 5.05 -13.37
N GLU A 6 15.95 4.83 -14.46
CA GLU A 6 14.53 4.53 -14.37
C GLU A 6 14.26 3.04 -14.46
N TRP A 7 13.37 2.57 -13.56
CA TRP A 7 12.86 1.21 -13.54
C TRP A 7 11.40 1.18 -13.95
N SER A 8 11.01 0.14 -14.70
CA SER A 8 9.60 -0.16 -14.96
C SER A 8 9.35 -1.66 -14.84
N ILE A 9 8.22 -2.02 -14.22
CA ILE A 9 7.68 -3.37 -14.17
C ILE A 9 6.54 -3.43 -15.17
N ARG A 10 6.57 -4.42 -16.03
CA ARG A 10 5.61 -4.62 -17.10
C ARG A 10 5.06 -6.03 -17.06
N LEU A 11 3.80 -6.16 -17.42
CA LEU A 11 3.16 -7.44 -17.66
C LEU A 11 3.15 -7.68 -19.18
N ASP A 12 3.80 -8.76 -19.63
CA ASP A 12 3.70 -9.22 -21.01
C ASP A 12 2.47 -10.11 -21.13
N ARG A 13 1.41 -9.62 -21.76
CA ARG A 13 0.25 -10.41 -22.22
C ARG A 13 0.44 -10.70 -23.70
N LEU A 14 -0.21 -11.77 -24.20
CA LEU A 14 -0.04 -12.35 -25.55
C LEU A 14 0.01 -11.34 -26.72
N HIS A 15 -0.52 -10.12 -26.56
CA HIS A 15 -0.52 -9.07 -27.60
C HIS A 15 -0.26 -7.64 -27.08
N GLU A 16 -0.05 -7.45 -25.77
CA GLU A 16 0.18 -6.12 -25.20
C GLU A 16 1.22 -6.15 -24.06
N ARG A 17 2.07 -5.12 -24.03
CA ARG A 17 2.94 -4.84 -22.91
C ARG A 17 2.33 -3.72 -22.07
N VAL A 18 1.79 -4.07 -20.91
CA VAL A 18 1.19 -3.11 -19.99
C VAL A 18 2.22 -2.75 -18.92
N GLU A 19 2.57 -1.46 -18.81
CA GLU A 19 3.39 -0.97 -17.70
C GLU A 19 2.52 -0.95 -16.44
N LEU A 20 2.88 -1.78 -15.45
CA LEU A 20 2.16 -1.85 -14.17
C LEU A 20 2.62 -0.73 -13.24
N MET A 21 3.93 -0.47 -13.18
CA MET A 21 4.50 0.56 -12.32
C MET A 21 5.85 1.05 -12.84
N ASN A 22 6.25 2.25 -12.43
CA ASN A 22 7.56 2.82 -12.79
C ASN A 22 8.13 3.66 -11.63
N SER A 23 9.45 3.82 -11.60
CA SER A 23 10.15 4.54 -10.54
C SER A 23 10.00 6.07 -10.60
N ARG A 24 9.32 6.61 -11.60
CA ARG A 24 9.13 8.07 -11.79
C ARG A 24 7.93 8.64 -11.04
N GLN A 25 7.02 7.79 -10.60
CA GLN A 25 5.75 8.17 -9.95
C GLN A 25 5.72 7.60 -8.56
N SER A 26 5.90 8.45 -7.56
CA SER A 26 5.97 8.06 -6.15
C SER A 26 5.14 8.96 -5.23
N GLY A 27 4.55 10.02 -5.79
CA GLY A 27 3.95 11.07 -4.97
C GLY A 27 2.71 10.62 -4.21
N SER A 28 1.87 9.78 -4.80
CA SER A 28 0.65 9.28 -4.15
C SER A 28 0.93 8.19 -3.12
N GLU A 29 1.89 7.32 -3.36
CA GLU A 29 2.32 6.26 -2.48
C GLU A 29 3.05 6.84 -1.26
N THR A 30 3.93 7.82 -1.49
CA THR A 30 4.56 8.59 -0.41
C THR A 30 3.51 9.33 0.43
N ALA A 31 2.49 9.93 -0.22
CA ALA A 31 1.41 10.61 0.47
C ALA A 31 0.56 9.64 1.31
N LEU A 32 0.30 8.41 0.82
CA LEU A 32 -0.40 7.38 1.58
C LEU A 32 0.29 7.17 2.94
N ALA A 33 1.60 6.89 2.93
CA ALA A 33 2.36 6.63 4.15
C ALA A 33 2.42 7.87 5.07
N THR A 34 2.87 9.01 4.54
CA THR A 34 3.07 10.22 5.37
C THR A 34 1.80 10.72 6.00
N MET A 35 0.68 10.71 5.25
CA MET A 35 -0.61 11.16 5.74
C MET A 35 -1.25 10.18 6.73
N ALA A 36 -1.05 8.86 6.54
CA ALA A 36 -1.51 7.85 7.50
C ALA A 36 -0.78 8.00 8.83
N LEU A 37 0.56 8.10 8.81
CA LEU A 37 1.37 8.20 10.01
C LEU A 37 1.15 9.51 10.78
N ALA A 38 0.89 10.61 10.08
CA ALA A 38 0.48 11.86 10.72
C ALA A 38 -0.84 11.71 11.51
N ARG A 39 -1.75 10.83 11.08
CA ARG A 39 -3.02 10.55 11.76
C ARG A 39 -2.86 9.58 12.92
N VAL A 40 -1.87 8.70 12.89
CA VAL A 40 -1.51 7.81 14.01
C VAL A 40 -0.95 8.64 15.19
N GLY A 41 -0.10 9.63 14.91
CA GLY A 41 0.43 10.56 15.90
C GLY A 41 1.25 9.90 17.04
N ARG A 42 1.87 8.76 16.79
CA ARG A 42 2.60 7.95 17.76
C ARG A 42 4.06 7.77 17.31
N PRO A 43 5.05 7.85 18.22
CA PRO A 43 6.45 7.54 17.89
C PRO A 43 6.61 6.05 17.60
N ALA A 44 7.48 5.71 16.65
CA ALA A 44 7.80 4.34 16.23
C ALA A 44 6.57 3.44 16.07
N PRO A 45 5.57 3.82 15.25
CA PRO A 45 4.35 3.05 15.10
C PRO A 45 4.64 1.71 14.42
N ARG A 46 3.93 0.65 14.82
CA ARG A 46 3.97 -0.65 14.16
C ARG A 46 3.06 -0.64 12.94
N VAL A 47 3.64 -0.79 11.75
CA VAL A 47 2.93 -0.59 10.48
C VAL A 47 3.02 -1.83 9.60
N LEU A 48 1.87 -2.25 9.07
CA LEU A 48 1.78 -3.23 8.00
C LEU A 48 1.60 -2.50 6.66
N VAL A 49 2.49 -2.78 5.71
CA VAL A 49 2.36 -2.34 4.32
C VAL A 49 1.99 -3.55 3.46
N GLY A 50 0.85 -3.50 2.81
CA GLY A 50 0.44 -4.49 1.80
C GLY A 50 0.83 -4.00 0.41
N GLY A 51 1.67 -4.79 -0.27
CA GLY A 51 2.29 -4.45 -1.54
C GLY A 51 3.67 -3.82 -1.37
N LEU A 52 4.67 -4.41 -2.01
CA LEU A 52 6.04 -3.87 -2.06
C LEU A 52 6.19 -2.87 -3.21
N GLY A 53 5.71 -3.23 -4.40
CA GLY A 53 5.82 -2.42 -5.60
C GLY A 53 7.25 -1.94 -5.87
N MET A 54 7.42 -0.63 -6.05
CA MET A 54 8.72 0.04 -6.18
C MET A 54 9.29 0.53 -4.84
N GLY A 55 8.69 0.14 -3.72
CA GLY A 55 9.15 0.47 -2.38
C GLY A 55 8.81 1.88 -1.89
N PHE A 56 7.99 2.66 -2.59
CA PHE A 56 7.75 4.06 -2.22
C PHE A 56 6.98 4.21 -0.90
N THR A 57 5.93 3.40 -0.72
CA THR A 57 5.17 3.35 0.54
C THR A 57 6.06 2.83 1.68
N LEU A 58 6.84 1.77 1.45
CA LEU A 58 7.81 1.24 2.40
C LEU A 58 8.82 2.31 2.83
N ARG A 59 9.48 2.96 1.86
CA ARG A 59 10.49 4.00 2.07
C ARG A 59 9.96 5.15 2.92
N ALA A 60 8.78 5.66 2.55
CA ALA A 60 8.16 6.77 3.26
C ALA A 60 7.78 6.39 4.71
N THR A 61 7.35 5.13 4.91
CA THR A 61 7.00 4.59 6.23
C THR A 61 8.25 4.44 7.13
N LEU A 62 9.34 3.89 6.57
CA LEU A 62 10.63 3.76 7.27
C LEU A 62 11.25 5.13 7.60
N ALA A 63 11.15 6.10 6.68
CA ALA A 63 11.66 7.45 6.89
C ALA A 63 10.94 8.18 8.03
N ALA A 64 9.69 7.81 8.33
CA ALA A 64 8.94 8.32 9.47
C ALA A 64 9.25 7.60 10.79
N GLY A 65 10.23 6.68 10.81
CA GLY A 65 10.68 5.98 12.02
C GLY A 65 9.75 4.84 12.47
N ALA A 66 8.95 4.28 11.58
CA ALA A 66 8.04 3.18 11.89
C ALA A 66 8.78 1.82 11.98
N ASP A 67 8.23 0.90 12.78
CA ASP A 67 8.51 -0.54 12.74
C ASP A 67 7.63 -1.17 11.63
N VAL A 68 8.26 -1.58 10.53
CA VAL A 68 7.55 -1.93 9.29
C VAL A 68 7.61 -3.42 8.99
N THR A 69 6.44 -4.00 8.78
CA THR A 69 6.28 -5.26 8.06
C THR A 69 5.70 -4.95 6.68
N VAL A 70 6.34 -5.44 5.60
CA VAL A 70 5.79 -5.36 4.24
C VAL A 70 5.46 -6.77 3.73
N ALA A 71 4.23 -6.95 3.26
CA ALA A 71 3.75 -8.20 2.67
C ALA A 71 3.60 -8.04 1.16
N GLU A 72 4.27 -8.93 0.40
CA GLU A 72 4.21 -8.97 -1.06
C GLU A 72 3.82 -10.37 -1.53
N ILE A 73 2.76 -10.44 -2.34
CA ILE A 73 2.22 -11.73 -2.79
C ILE A 73 3.00 -12.33 -3.97
N VAL A 74 3.78 -11.51 -4.69
CA VAL A 74 4.56 -11.93 -5.86
C VAL A 74 6.02 -12.17 -5.45
N PRO A 75 6.46 -13.45 -5.30
CA PRO A 75 7.81 -13.77 -4.83
C PRO A 75 8.90 -13.23 -5.77
N GLU A 76 8.62 -13.18 -7.06
CA GLU A 76 9.56 -12.65 -8.06
C GLU A 76 9.85 -11.16 -7.82
N LEU A 77 8.85 -10.39 -7.36
CA LEU A 77 9.04 -8.98 -7.07
C LEU A 77 10.00 -8.78 -5.89
N VAL A 78 9.86 -9.59 -4.85
CA VAL A 78 10.80 -9.60 -3.72
C VAL A 78 12.20 -10.00 -4.16
N ALA A 79 12.32 -11.02 -5.03
CA ALA A 79 13.59 -11.44 -5.58
C ALA A 79 14.24 -10.35 -6.46
N TRP A 80 13.46 -9.64 -7.25
CA TRP A 80 13.96 -8.51 -8.05
C TRP A 80 14.39 -7.34 -7.18
N ALA A 81 13.65 -7.02 -6.13
CA ALA A 81 14.00 -5.96 -5.20
C ALA A 81 15.33 -6.23 -4.47
N ARG A 82 15.61 -7.49 -4.13
CA ARG A 82 16.89 -7.92 -3.51
C ARG A 82 18.02 -8.16 -4.52
N GLY A 83 17.70 -8.26 -5.80
CA GLY A 83 18.65 -8.57 -6.89
C GLY A 83 18.80 -7.40 -7.86
N PRO A 84 18.29 -7.51 -9.10
CA PRO A 84 18.54 -6.52 -10.15
C PRO A 84 18.04 -5.10 -9.84
N MET A 85 17.10 -4.94 -8.91
CA MET A 85 16.55 -3.65 -8.48
C MET A 85 17.10 -3.19 -7.12
N ALA A 86 18.12 -3.84 -6.56
CA ALA A 86 18.66 -3.52 -5.23
C ALA A 86 19.08 -2.04 -5.11
N ASP A 87 19.64 -1.45 -6.18
CA ASP A 87 19.99 -0.02 -6.20
C ASP A 87 18.80 0.91 -5.95
N LEU A 88 17.56 0.47 -6.30
CA LEU A 88 16.35 1.26 -6.07
C LEU A 88 15.92 1.23 -4.60
N PHE A 89 16.16 0.11 -3.90
CA PHE A 89 15.71 -0.11 -2.54
C PHE A 89 16.75 0.26 -1.48
N GLY A 90 18.06 0.29 -1.84
CA GLY A 90 19.12 0.55 -0.87
C GLY A 90 19.07 -0.44 0.31
N ASP A 91 19.05 0.07 1.56
CA ASP A 91 18.98 -0.70 2.79
C ASP A 91 17.55 -0.95 3.33
N GLU A 92 16.53 -0.51 2.62
CA GLU A 92 15.15 -0.48 3.10
C GLU A 92 14.57 -1.87 3.40
N LEU A 93 14.94 -2.86 2.56
CA LEU A 93 14.50 -4.24 2.74
C LEU A 93 15.15 -4.92 3.96
N ASP A 94 16.31 -4.44 4.42
CA ASP A 94 16.99 -4.95 5.62
C ASP A 94 16.46 -4.28 6.89
N ARG A 95 15.83 -3.12 6.75
CA ARG A 95 15.21 -2.35 7.83
C ARG A 95 13.75 -2.71 8.07
N ALA A 96 13.16 -3.54 7.22
CA ALA A 96 11.78 -3.99 7.32
C ALA A 96 11.69 -5.51 7.43
N ARG A 97 10.65 -6.01 8.09
CA ARG A 97 10.27 -7.42 7.99
C ARG A 97 9.57 -7.65 6.65
N VAL A 98 10.26 -8.25 5.69
CA VAL A 98 9.68 -8.59 4.38
C VAL A 98 9.07 -9.98 4.43
N VAL A 99 7.76 -10.08 4.13
CA VAL A 99 6.99 -11.33 4.10
C VAL A 99 6.53 -11.57 2.66
N THR A 100 6.87 -12.72 2.12
CA THR A 100 6.31 -13.17 0.83
C THR A 100 5.03 -13.94 1.11
N GLY A 101 3.89 -13.38 0.76
CA GLY A 101 2.58 -13.97 1.03
C GLY A 101 1.43 -12.98 0.98
N ASP A 102 0.25 -13.47 1.30
CA ASP A 102 -0.97 -12.67 1.33
C ASP A 102 -1.01 -11.76 2.56
N VAL A 103 -1.19 -10.48 2.34
CA VAL A 103 -1.29 -9.47 3.42
C VAL A 103 -2.41 -9.78 4.42
N ARG A 104 -3.44 -10.54 4.03
CA ARG A 104 -4.53 -10.96 4.92
C ARG A 104 -4.05 -11.81 6.09
N GLU A 105 -2.99 -12.60 5.90
CA GLU A 105 -2.38 -13.39 6.97
C GLU A 105 -1.74 -12.48 8.01
N ASN A 106 -1.00 -11.46 7.54
CA ASN A 106 -0.33 -10.49 8.41
C ASN A 106 -1.32 -9.55 9.10
N ILE A 107 -2.43 -9.18 8.46
CA ILE A 107 -3.53 -8.48 9.13
C ILE A 107 -3.98 -9.28 10.37
N GLY A 108 -4.09 -10.61 10.23
CA GLY A 108 -4.49 -11.50 11.34
C GLY A 108 -3.55 -11.51 12.54
N GLU A 109 -2.29 -11.10 12.41
CA GLU A 109 -1.36 -10.97 13.54
C GLU A 109 -1.84 -9.92 14.57
N GLY A 110 -2.53 -8.87 14.11
CA GLY A 110 -3.08 -7.81 14.94
C GLY A 110 -2.05 -6.89 15.60
N GLY A 111 -2.55 -5.93 16.38
CA GLY A 111 -1.71 -4.99 17.12
C GLY A 111 -1.02 -3.95 16.24
N TRP A 112 -1.60 -3.62 15.11
CA TRP A 112 -1.09 -2.62 14.17
C TRP A 112 -1.52 -1.21 14.58
N ASP A 113 -0.62 -0.24 14.47
CA ASP A 113 -0.93 1.18 14.60
C ASP A 113 -1.41 1.75 13.26
N ALA A 114 -0.88 1.20 12.15
CA ALA A 114 -1.41 1.46 10.81
C ALA A 114 -1.35 0.21 9.92
N ILE A 115 -2.31 0.11 9.00
CA ILE A 115 -2.32 -0.86 7.90
C ILE A 115 -2.50 -0.05 6.62
N LEU A 116 -1.48 -0.09 5.74
CA LEU A 116 -1.43 0.63 4.48
C LEU A 116 -1.57 -0.35 3.33
N LEU A 117 -2.65 -0.28 2.56
CA LEU A 117 -2.82 -1.12 1.37
C LEU A 117 -2.50 -0.31 0.11
N ASP A 118 -1.40 -0.70 -0.51
CA ASP A 118 -0.92 -0.20 -1.81
C ASP A 118 -0.85 -1.39 -2.78
N VAL A 119 -1.98 -2.10 -2.89
CA VAL A 119 -2.14 -3.31 -3.70
C VAL A 119 -3.04 -3.01 -4.88
N ASP A 120 -2.61 -3.37 -6.09
CA ASP A 120 -3.36 -3.16 -7.34
C ASP A 120 -3.87 -1.72 -7.55
N ASN A 121 -4.99 -1.58 -8.26
CA ASN A 121 -5.63 -0.29 -8.55
C ASN A 121 -6.67 0.14 -7.50
N GLY A 122 -6.69 -0.47 -6.32
CA GLY A 122 -7.62 -0.20 -5.22
C GLY A 122 -8.82 -1.14 -5.19
N PRO A 123 -9.90 -0.77 -4.44
CA PRO A 123 -11.05 -1.65 -4.18
C PRO A 123 -11.79 -2.15 -5.43
N ASP A 124 -11.76 -1.40 -6.53
CA ASP A 124 -12.33 -1.75 -7.83
C ASP A 124 -11.27 -2.31 -8.81
N GLY A 125 -10.06 -2.58 -8.34
CA GLY A 125 -8.96 -3.08 -9.17
C GLY A 125 -9.27 -4.44 -9.81
N LEU A 126 -9.12 -4.50 -11.14
CA LEU A 126 -9.46 -5.66 -11.98
C LEU A 126 -8.43 -6.81 -11.92
N SER A 127 -7.36 -6.67 -11.12
CA SER A 127 -6.21 -7.55 -11.27
C SER A 127 -6.35 -8.90 -10.57
N ARG A 128 -7.13 -9.01 -9.49
CA ARG A 128 -7.39 -10.30 -8.81
C ARG A 128 -8.71 -10.29 -8.04
N GLU A 129 -9.58 -11.28 -8.30
CA GLU A 129 -10.77 -11.55 -7.47
C GLU A 129 -10.42 -11.76 -5.98
N SER A 130 -9.20 -12.26 -5.70
CA SER A 130 -8.71 -12.46 -4.34
C SER A 130 -8.59 -11.16 -3.52
N ASN A 131 -8.41 -10.01 -4.15
CA ASN A 131 -8.30 -8.72 -3.44
C ASN A 131 -9.65 -8.20 -2.97
N SER A 132 -10.76 -8.64 -3.57
CA SER A 132 -12.11 -8.28 -3.13
C SER A 132 -12.36 -8.66 -1.65
N ALA A 133 -11.75 -9.76 -1.18
CA ALA A 133 -11.85 -10.21 0.20
C ALA A 133 -11.15 -9.29 1.24
N LEU A 134 -10.25 -8.39 0.81
CA LEU A 134 -9.69 -7.34 1.67
C LEU A 134 -10.70 -6.23 1.96
N TYR A 135 -11.59 -5.97 1.01
CA TYR A 135 -12.48 -4.81 0.96
C TYR A 135 -13.95 -5.16 1.19
N ASP A 136 -14.27 -6.44 1.37
CA ASP A 136 -15.60 -6.89 1.75
C ASP A 136 -15.87 -6.64 3.27
N ARG A 137 -17.10 -6.91 3.70
CA ARG A 137 -17.52 -6.72 5.09
C ARG A 137 -16.65 -7.49 6.08
N THR A 138 -16.28 -8.72 5.75
CA THR A 138 -15.48 -9.61 6.61
C THR A 138 -14.05 -9.14 6.70
N GLY A 139 -13.43 -8.78 5.55
CA GLY A 139 -12.08 -8.24 5.49
C GLY A 139 -11.96 -6.92 6.26
N LEU A 140 -12.91 -6.01 6.09
CA LEU A 140 -12.93 -4.74 6.81
C LEU A 140 -13.11 -4.93 8.32
N ALA A 141 -14.00 -5.84 8.76
CA ALA A 141 -14.15 -6.18 10.18
C ALA A 141 -12.86 -6.76 10.76
N ARG A 142 -12.20 -7.67 10.04
CA ARG A 142 -10.90 -8.24 10.44
C ARG A 142 -9.81 -7.17 10.54
N THR A 143 -9.72 -6.28 9.55
CA THR A 143 -8.78 -5.16 9.56
C THR A 143 -9.03 -4.23 10.74
N ARG A 144 -10.30 -3.94 11.04
CA ARG A 144 -10.67 -3.11 12.18
C ARG A 144 -10.25 -3.73 13.52
N CYS A 145 -10.47 -5.03 13.69
CA CYS A 145 -10.06 -5.77 14.90
C CYS A 145 -8.53 -5.86 15.04
N ALA A 146 -7.79 -5.85 13.92
CA ALA A 146 -6.33 -5.92 13.91
C ALA A 146 -5.65 -4.60 14.29
N LEU A 147 -6.35 -3.48 14.18
CA LEU A 147 -5.86 -2.16 14.55
C LEU A 147 -5.98 -1.92 16.06
N ARG A 148 -4.97 -1.23 16.60
CA ARG A 148 -5.05 -0.68 17.97
C ARG A 148 -6.04 0.47 18.03
N PRO A 149 -6.57 0.81 19.22
CA PRO A 149 -7.38 2.01 19.40
C PRO A 149 -6.69 3.25 18.85
N GLY A 150 -7.38 4.01 18.00
CA GLY A 150 -6.85 5.17 17.29
C GLY A 150 -5.99 4.82 16.07
N GLY A 151 -5.85 3.53 15.74
CA GLY A 151 -5.13 3.07 14.56
C GLY A 151 -5.79 3.47 13.24
N VAL A 152 -5.01 3.42 12.16
CA VAL A 152 -5.42 3.89 10.83
C VAL A 152 -5.30 2.78 9.81
N PHE A 153 -6.40 2.51 9.11
CA PHE A 153 -6.41 1.75 7.86
C PHE A 153 -6.36 2.73 6.70
N ALA A 154 -5.34 2.65 5.85
CA ALA A 154 -5.20 3.51 4.69
C ALA A 154 -5.15 2.69 3.40
N VAL A 155 -5.85 3.16 2.36
CA VAL A 155 -5.95 2.47 1.07
C VAL A 155 -5.66 3.46 -0.04
N TRP A 156 -4.76 3.06 -0.94
CA TRP A 156 -4.53 3.75 -2.20
C TRP A 156 -5.44 3.21 -3.31
N SER A 157 -5.88 4.09 -4.21
CA SER A 157 -6.62 3.70 -5.41
C SER A 157 -6.37 4.66 -6.57
N SER A 158 -6.44 4.09 -7.78
CA SER A 158 -6.40 4.86 -9.03
C SER A 158 -7.67 5.67 -9.28
N GLY A 159 -8.79 5.36 -8.62
CA GLY A 159 -10.09 5.99 -8.78
C GLY A 159 -10.89 6.14 -7.50
N ASP A 160 -11.98 6.91 -7.55
CA ASP A 160 -12.90 7.11 -6.43
C ASP A 160 -13.96 6.00 -6.42
N ASP A 161 -14.22 5.43 -5.25
CA ASP A 161 -15.28 4.46 -4.99
C ASP A 161 -16.16 4.90 -3.82
N PRO A 162 -17.30 5.58 -4.11
CA PRO A 162 -18.26 5.95 -3.07
C PRO A 162 -18.88 4.75 -2.36
N ALA A 163 -18.98 3.59 -3.01
CA ALA A 163 -19.49 2.38 -2.40
C ALA A 163 -18.50 1.84 -1.37
N PHE A 164 -17.20 1.87 -1.66
CA PHE A 164 -16.16 1.51 -0.69
C PHE A 164 -16.16 2.47 0.50
N THR A 165 -16.30 3.77 0.27
CA THR A 165 -16.44 4.76 1.35
C THR A 165 -17.60 4.42 2.28
N ARG A 166 -18.75 3.99 1.74
CA ARG A 166 -19.88 3.52 2.54
C ARG A 166 -19.55 2.25 3.32
N ARG A 167 -18.95 1.24 2.64
CA ARG A 167 -18.53 -0.03 3.29
C ARG A 167 -17.61 0.20 4.49
N LEU A 168 -16.65 1.13 4.38
CA LEU A 168 -15.77 1.51 5.48
C LEU A 168 -16.56 2.09 6.67
N ARG A 169 -17.51 3.00 6.42
CA ARG A 169 -18.35 3.59 7.46
C ARG A 169 -19.25 2.53 8.11
N ASP A 170 -19.86 1.65 7.31
CA ASP A 170 -20.70 0.55 7.79
C ASP A 170 -19.90 -0.46 8.63
N ALA A 171 -18.60 -0.60 8.37
CA ALA A 171 -17.68 -1.39 9.19
C ALA A 171 -17.26 -0.66 10.51
N GLY A 172 -17.73 0.56 10.74
CA GLY A 172 -17.51 1.32 11.97
C GLY A 172 -16.24 2.16 12.00
N PHE A 173 -15.67 2.51 10.83
CA PHE A 173 -14.56 3.43 10.74
C PHE A 173 -15.02 4.89 10.61
N ALA A 174 -14.25 5.82 11.22
CA ALA A 174 -14.28 7.22 10.84
C ALA A 174 -13.45 7.43 9.57
N VAL A 175 -14.09 7.87 8.47
CA VAL A 175 -13.48 7.85 7.13
C VAL A 175 -13.26 9.25 6.59
N GLU A 176 -12.01 9.50 6.17
CA GLU A 176 -11.61 10.65 5.39
C GLU A 176 -11.12 10.19 4.01
N THR A 177 -11.48 10.92 2.96
CA THR A 177 -11.05 10.66 1.58
C THR A 177 -10.26 11.86 1.08
N VAL A 178 -9.05 11.61 0.58
CA VAL A 178 -8.15 12.64 0.06
C VAL A 178 -7.81 12.36 -1.40
N ARG A 179 -7.92 13.37 -2.25
CA ARG A 179 -7.48 13.27 -3.65
C ARG A 179 -6.09 13.83 -3.78
N VAL A 180 -5.17 13.01 -4.31
CA VAL A 180 -3.77 13.36 -4.54
C VAL A 180 -3.40 13.25 -6.01
N ARG A 181 -2.24 13.75 -6.40
CA ARG A 181 -1.68 13.57 -7.74
C ARG A 181 -0.40 12.74 -7.68
N ALA A 182 -0.19 11.92 -8.70
CA ALA A 182 0.99 11.04 -8.81
C ALA A 182 2.33 11.81 -8.78
N ARG A 183 2.33 13.10 -9.17
CA ARG A 183 3.54 13.95 -9.21
C ARG A 183 3.23 15.33 -8.63
N GLY A 184 3.13 15.44 -7.31
CA GLY A 184 2.85 16.70 -6.63
C GLY A 184 1.62 17.40 -7.20
N LYS A 185 1.80 18.45 -8.03
CA LYS A 185 0.68 19.17 -8.66
C LYS A 185 0.28 18.63 -10.05
N ARG A 186 0.95 17.60 -10.57
CA ARG A 186 0.77 17.06 -11.93
C ARG A 186 0.57 15.52 -11.90
N GLY A 187 0.20 14.96 -13.06
CA GLY A 187 -0.01 13.53 -13.24
C GLY A 187 -1.44 13.07 -12.95
N ALA A 188 -1.66 11.76 -12.96
CA ALA A 188 -2.93 11.13 -12.67
C ALA A 188 -3.44 11.54 -11.28
N ARG A 189 -4.76 11.56 -11.12
CA ARG A 189 -5.42 11.78 -9.84
C ARG A 189 -5.65 10.41 -9.20
N HIS A 190 -5.23 10.29 -7.94
CA HIS A 190 -5.45 9.10 -7.12
C HIS A 190 -6.27 9.47 -5.90
N VAL A 191 -6.88 8.47 -5.29
CA VAL A 191 -7.70 8.61 -4.11
C VAL A 191 -7.08 7.81 -2.97
N LEU A 192 -6.99 8.44 -1.81
CA LEU A 192 -6.54 7.83 -0.57
C LEU A 192 -7.68 7.84 0.42
N TRP A 193 -8.00 6.68 0.99
CA TRP A 193 -8.89 6.59 2.14
C TRP A 193 -8.08 6.44 3.41
N PHE A 194 -8.46 7.18 4.44
CA PHE A 194 -7.96 7.04 5.80
C PHE A 194 -9.14 6.71 6.70
N ALA A 195 -9.18 5.47 7.17
CA ALA A 195 -10.25 4.91 7.99
C ALA A 195 -9.72 4.65 9.40
N ARG A 196 -10.20 5.40 10.38
CA ARG A 196 -9.72 5.38 11.77
C ARG A 196 -10.66 4.58 12.68
N VAL A 197 -10.06 3.82 13.62
CA VAL A 197 -10.78 3.07 14.67
C VAL A 197 -11.04 3.95 15.88
#